data_f0f31b73e28b2c38c9e9b672df95eecd
#
_entry.id   f0f31b73e28b2c38c9e9b672df95eecd
#
_cell.length_a   1.000
_cell.length_b   1.000
_cell.length_c   1.000
_cell.angle_alpha   90.00
_cell.angle_beta   90.00
_cell.angle_gamma   90.00
#
_symmetry.space_group_name_H-M   'P 1'
#
loop_
_entity.id
_entity.type
_entity.pdbx_description
1 polymer ?
#
loop_
_entity_poly.entity_id
_entity_poly.type
_entity_poly.pdbx_seq_one_letter_code
_entity_poly.pdbx_strand_id
1 'polypeptide(L)'
;MLSYIFGLIRGGLDSIINLIFRLLFSKRRPAITLEDPNIKYALRLIDKEIVSHDTRRFRFALPSPEHILGLPVGQHIYLSAKIDGKLVVRPYTPVSSDDDKGSVDLVVKVYFRGINPKFPEGGKMSQYLESLKINDTIDFRGPSGLLVYRGRGITPMLQIITAVMKDPQDPTVCHLLFANQTEKDILLRPELEEIQVKHPDRFRLWFTVDRAPLDWEYSQGFIDEAMVRERLPPPGEDTLILMCGPPPMIQFACNPNLDKVGHSESRRFTF
;
A
#
# COMPACT_ATOMS: atom_id res chain seq x y z
N MET A 1 -53.23 7.39 -36.69
CA MET A 1 -52.03 6.99 -37.46
C MET A 1 -50.81 7.89 -37.16
N LEU A 2 -50.95 9.21 -37.15
CA LEU A 2 -49.86 10.14 -36.86
C LEU A 2 -49.25 9.99 -35.44
N SER A 3 -50.06 9.70 -34.42
CA SER A 3 -49.56 9.49 -33.05
C SER A 3 -48.68 8.24 -32.87
N TYR A 4 -48.94 7.18 -33.65
CA TYR A 4 -48.13 5.95 -33.63
C TYR A 4 -46.78 6.16 -34.34
N ILE A 5 -46.73 6.92 -35.43
CA ILE A 5 -45.49 7.24 -36.12
C ILE A 5 -44.63 8.17 -35.28
N PHE A 6 -45.21 9.16 -34.59
CA PHE A 6 -44.48 10.03 -33.63
C PHE A 6 -43.91 9.30 -32.44
N GLY A 7 -44.63 8.32 -31.89
CA GLY A 7 -44.13 7.48 -30.79
C GLY A 7 -42.97 6.59 -31.21
N LEU A 8 -43.00 6.02 -32.40
CA LEU A 8 -41.90 5.20 -32.94
C LEU A 8 -40.64 6.02 -33.26
N ILE A 9 -40.80 7.24 -33.78
CA ILE A 9 -39.68 8.17 -34.05
C ILE A 9 -39.06 8.64 -32.72
N ARG A 10 -39.91 8.94 -31.72
CA ARG A 10 -39.45 9.37 -30.39
C ARG A 10 -38.67 8.26 -29.67
N GLY A 11 -39.19 7.04 -29.65
CA GLY A 11 -38.49 5.88 -29.08
C GLY A 11 -37.17 5.55 -29.80
N GLY A 12 -37.14 5.72 -31.12
CA GLY A 12 -35.93 5.57 -31.92
C GLY A 12 -34.88 6.65 -31.63
N LEU A 13 -35.30 7.91 -31.50
CA LEU A 13 -34.39 9.00 -31.14
C LEU A 13 -33.82 8.84 -29.75
N ASP A 14 -34.65 8.48 -28.78
CA ASP A 14 -34.20 8.24 -27.37
C ASP A 14 -33.23 7.05 -27.29
N SER A 15 -33.44 6.02 -28.08
CA SER A 15 -32.52 4.89 -28.21
C SER A 15 -31.18 5.27 -28.83
N ILE A 16 -31.21 6.10 -29.88
CA ILE A 16 -30.00 6.60 -30.53
C ILE A 16 -29.26 7.58 -29.61
N ILE A 17 -29.97 8.49 -28.96
CA ILE A 17 -29.39 9.41 -27.98
C ILE A 17 -28.77 8.63 -26.79
N ASN A 18 -29.46 7.63 -26.26
CA ASN A 18 -28.91 6.78 -25.21
C ASN A 18 -27.71 5.96 -25.68
N LEU A 19 -27.70 5.48 -26.93
CA LEU A 19 -26.57 4.79 -27.54
C LEU A 19 -25.36 5.73 -27.69
N ILE A 20 -25.62 6.95 -28.22
CA ILE A 20 -24.58 7.99 -28.36
C ILE A 20 -24.06 8.41 -26.98
N PHE A 21 -24.93 8.60 -25.99
CA PHE A 21 -24.55 8.92 -24.62
C PHE A 21 -23.72 7.80 -24.01
N ARG A 22 -24.10 6.53 -24.18
CA ARG A 22 -23.29 5.37 -23.76
C ARG A 22 -21.95 5.31 -24.49
N LEU A 23 -21.87 5.62 -25.78
CA LEU A 23 -20.63 5.64 -26.54
C LEU A 23 -19.72 6.81 -26.17
N LEU A 24 -20.29 8.00 -25.94
CA LEU A 24 -19.54 9.21 -25.61
C LEU A 24 -19.16 9.29 -24.12
N PHE A 25 -19.99 8.75 -23.23
CA PHE A 25 -19.84 8.81 -21.78
C PHE A 25 -19.60 7.44 -21.11
N SER A 26 -19.40 6.36 -21.92
CA SER A 26 -18.90 5.13 -21.33
C SER A 26 -17.51 5.43 -20.77
N LYS A 27 -17.38 5.44 -19.45
CA LYS A 27 -16.06 5.48 -18.81
C LYS A 27 -15.27 4.30 -19.37
N ARG A 28 -14.31 4.57 -20.26
CA ARG A 28 -13.38 3.54 -20.72
C ARG A 28 -12.75 2.96 -19.47
N ARG A 29 -12.81 1.65 -19.30
CA ARG A 29 -12.06 0.99 -18.22
C ARG A 29 -10.61 1.39 -18.41
N PRO A 30 -9.91 1.80 -17.34
CA PRO A 30 -8.50 2.13 -17.47
C PRO A 30 -7.75 0.92 -18.02
N ALA A 31 -6.75 1.15 -18.83
CA ALA A 31 -5.85 0.10 -19.28
C ALA A 31 -5.05 -0.40 -18.08
N ILE A 32 -5.03 -1.71 -17.88
CA ILE A 32 -4.37 -2.36 -16.73
C ILE A 32 -2.96 -2.81 -17.16
N THR A 33 -1.96 -2.58 -16.33
CA THR A 33 -0.59 -3.01 -16.59
C THR A 33 -0.38 -4.48 -16.22
N LEU A 34 -0.80 -4.88 -15.01
CA LEU A 34 -0.65 -6.24 -14.51
C LEU A 34 -1.84 -7.12 -14.91
N GLU A 35 -2.00 -7.38 -16.21
CA GLU A 35 -3.12 -8.17 -16.74
C GLU A 35 -2.98 -9.67 -16.40
N ASP A 36 -1.75 -10.20 -16.41
CA ASP A 36 -1.45 -11.60 -16.10
C ASP A 36 -0.40 -11.68 -14.98
N PRO A 37 -0.71 -12.33 -13.84
CA PRO A 37 0.19 -12.43 -12.69
C PRO A 37 1.47 -13.25 -12.97
N ASN A 38 1.53 -14.00 -14.08
CA ASN A 38 2.69 -14.81 -14.45
C ASN A 38 3.67 -14.08 -15.38
N ILE A 39 3.23 -13.00 -16.01
CA ILE A 39 4.04 -12.23 -16.95
C ILE A 39 4.90 -11.21 -16.20
N LYS A 40 6.08 -10.96 -16.72
CA LYS A 40 6.97 -9.90 -16.26
C LYS A 40 6.80 -8.66 -17.12
N TYR A 41 6.59 -7.54 -16.45
CA TYR A 41 6.44 -6.22 -17.07
C TYR A 41 7.67 -5.40 -16.72
N ALA A 42 8.52 -5.12 -17.70
CA ALA A 42 9.68 -4.25 -17.51
C ALA A 42 9.24 -2.79 -17.43
N LEU A 43 9.28 -2.22 -16.23
CA LEU A 43 8.91 -0.83 -16.00
C LEU A 43 10.15 0.02 -15.81
N ARG A 44 10.11 1.24 -16.38
CA ARG A 44 11.23 2.16 -16.44
C ARG A 44 11.20 3.13 -15.25
N LEU A 45 12.32 3.27 -14.55
CA LEU A 45 12.50 4.27 -13.49
C LEU A 45 12.49 5.68 -14.10
N ILE A 46 11.58 6.52 -13.65
CA ILE A 46 11.42 7.90 -14.15
C ILE A 46 11.73 8.96 -13.09
N ASP A 47 11.73 8.57 -11.82
CA ASP A 47 12.08 9.46 -10.71
C ASP A 47 12.63 8.66 -9.53
N LYS A 48 13.57 9.28 -8.77
CA LYS A 48 14.13 8.73 -7.54
C LYS A 48 14.35 9.85 -6.52
N GLU A 49 13.56 9.83 -5.46
CA GLU A 49 13.58 10.81 -4.37
C GLU A 49 14.22 10.25 -3.11
N ILE A 50 15.03 11.03 -2.43
CA ILE A 50 15.58 10.69 -1.11
C ILE A 50 14.57 11.09 -0.04
N VAL A 51 13.92 10.10 0.57
CA VAL A 51 12.93 10.31 1.65
C VAL A 51 13.64 10.44 3.00
N SER A 52 14.65 9.61 3.26
CA SER A 52 15.49 9.68 4.47
C SER A 52 16.92 9.18 4.19
N HIS A 53 17.76 9.11 5.23
CA HIS A 53 19.14 8.64 5.10
C HIS A 53 19.27 7.24 4.47
N ASP A 54 18.26 6.38 4.64
CA ASP A 54 18.27 5.01 4.12
C ASP A 54 16.97 4.66 3.35
N THR A 55 16.11 5.61 3.04
CA THR A 55 14.85 5.35 2.34
C THR A 55 14.73 6.18 1.08
N ARG A 56 14.21 5.56 0.02
CA ARG A 56 13.98 6.16 -1.30
C ARG A 56 12.55 5.93 -1.74
N ARG A 57 11.99 6.92 -2.44
CA ARG A 57 10.81 6.74 -3.28
C ARG A 57 11.28 6.53 -4.71
N PHE A 58 10.93 5.41 -5.30
CA PHE A 58 11.18 5.08 -6.70
C PHE A 58 9.87 5.18 -7.47
N ARG A 59 9.83 6.00 -8.51
CA ARG A 59 8.69 6.12 -9.42
C ARG A 59 9.00 5.45 -10.74
N PHE A 60 8.15 4.51 -11.14
CA PHE A 60 8.27 3.79 -12.41
C PHE A 60 7.13 4.16 -13.33
N ALA A 61 7.42 4.36 -14.64
CA ALA A 61 6.42 4.60 -15.66
C ALA A 61 5.63 3.33 -15.97
N LEU A 62 4.32 3.46 -16.05
CA LEU A 62 3.43 2.45 -16.64
C LEU A 62 3.49 2.54 -18.18
N PRO A 63 2.94 1.55 -18.93
CA PRO A 63 3.05 1.50 -20.39
C PRO A 63 2.52 2.74 -21.14
N SER A 64 1.55 3.45 -20.56
CA SER A 64 1.09 4.76 -21.07
C SER A 64 0.56 5.63 -19.93
N PRO A 65 0.34 6.94 -20.13
CA PRO A 65 -0.27 7.83 -19.15
C PRO A 65 -1.67 7.44 -18.69
N GLU A 66 -2.39 6.61 -19.47
CA GLU A 66 -3.74 6.16 -19.16
C GLU A 66 -3.79 4.82 -18.42
N HIS A 67 -2.64 4.12 -18.31
CA HIS A 67 -2.57 2.86 -17.59
C HIS A 67 -2.63 3.08 -16.07
N ILE A 68 -3.29 2.13 -15.41
CA ILE A 68 -3.17 1.90 -13.96
C ILE A 68 -2.31 0.66 -13.73
N LEU A 69 -1.81 0.47 -12.51
CA LEU A 69 -1.04 -0.73 -12.19
C LEU A 69 -1.91 -1.99 -12.25
N GLY A 70 -3.14 -1.95 -11.75
CA GLY A 70 -4.05 -3.09 -11.67
C GLY A 70 -3.73 -4.02 -10.51
N LEU A 71 -3.22 -3.45 -9.41
CA LEU A 71 -2.91 -4.21 -8.19
C LEU A 71 -4.10 -4.17 -7.23
N PRO A 72 -4.83 -5.29 -7.06
CA PRO A 72 -5.85 -5.37 -6.04
C PRO A 72 -5.24 -5.10 -4.66
N VAL A 73 -6.03 -4.47 -3.84
CA VAL A 73 -5.60 -3.98 -2.56
C VAL A 73 -5.41 -5.10 -1.55
N GLY A 74 -4.37 -4.99 -0.74
CA GLY A 74 -3.89 -6.07 0.10
C GLY A 74 -2.97 -7.06 -0.64
N GLN A 75 -2.75 -6.87 -1.95
CA GLN A 75 -1.81 -7.65 -2.73
C GLN A 75 -0.50 -6.90 -2.95
N HIS A 76 0.51 -7.60 -3.41
CA HIS A 76 1.84 -7.08 -3.67
C HIS A 76 2.33 -7.48 -5.07
N ILE A 77 3.40 -6.85 -5.50
CA ILE A 77 4.15 -7.22 -6.70
C ILE A 77 5.47 -7.88 -6.30
N TYR A 78 6.02 -8.67 -7.21
CA TYR A 78 7.40 -9.09 -7.12
C TYR A 78 8.26 -8.26 -8.07
N LEU A 79 9.37 -7.72 -7.55
CA LEU A 79 10.46 -7.22 -8.36
C LEU A 79 11.47 -8.34 -8.60
N SER A 80 11.97 -8.46 -9.82
CA SER A 80 13.02 -9.40 -10.16
C SER A 80 14.12 -8.76 -10.97
N ALA A 81 15.39 -9.07 -10.60
CA ALA A 81 16.58 -8.62 -11.27
C ALA A 81 17.68 -9.68 -11.22
N LYS A 82 18.59 -9.66 -12.18
CA LYS A 82 19.81 -10.48 -12.16
C LYS A 82 20.92 -9.70 -11.46
N ILE A 83 21.27 -10.10 -10.23
CA ILE A 83 22.27 -9.45 -9.38
C ILE A 83 23.41 -10.44 -9.15
N ASP A 84 24.64 -10.05 -9.46
CA ASP A 84 25.82 -10.93 -9.38
C ASP A 84 25.61 -12.28 -10.08
N GLY A 85 25.00 -12.25 -11.26
CA GLY A 85 24.70 -13.45 -12.06
C GLY A 85 23.55 -14.31 -11.56
N LYS A 86 22.92 -14.00 -10.41
CA LYS A 86 21.83 -14.76 -9.81
C LYS A 86 20.51 -14.00 -9.91
N LEU A 87 19.41 -14.71 -10.18
CA LEU A 87 18.08 -14.14 -10.13
C LEU A 87 17.70 -13.85 -8.67
N VAL A 88 17.41 -12.61 -8.38
CA VAL A 88 16.88 -12.15 -7.09
C VAL A 88 15.46 -11.70 -7.28
N VAL A 89 14.54 -12.24 -6.47
CA VAL A 89 13.11 -11.89 -6.49
C VAL A 89 12.71 -11.45 -5.09
N ARG A 90 12.00 -10.30 -4.97
CA ARG A 90 11.52 -9.80 -3.68
C ARG A 90 10.13 -9.18 -3.82
N PRO A 91 9.25 -9.40 -2.83
CA PRO A 91 7.94 -8.76 -2.79
C PRO A 91 8.06 -7.29 -2.39
N TYR A 92 7.23 -6.46 -3.00
CA TYR A 92 7.05 -5.05 -2.67
C TYR A 92 5.57 -4.66 -2.81
N THR A 93 5.14 -3.75 -1.97
CA THR A 93 3.78 -3.18 -2.08
C THR A 93 3.90 -1.71 -2.46
N PRO A 94 3.36 -1.30 -3.61
CA PRO A 94 3.33 0.10 -4.01
C PRO A 94 2.60 0.98 -3.00
N VAL A 95 3.04 2.23 -2.90
CA VAL A 95 2.39 3.28 -2.08
C VAL A 95 1.42 4.13 -2.90
N SER A 96 1.57 4.16 -4.21
CA SER A 96 0.61 4.78 -5.13
C SER A 96 -0.69 3.98 -5.20
N SER A 97 -1.79 4.68 -5.50
CA SER A 97 -3.12 4.09 -5.71
C SER A 97 -3.29 3.66 -7.17
N ASP A 98 -4.22 2.73 -7.43
CA ASP A 98 -4.69 2.45 -8.80
C ASP A 98 -5.50 3.61 -9.42
N ASP A 99 -5.81 4.66 -8.64
CA ASP A 99 -6.31 5.92 -9.20
C ASP A 99 -5.20 6.75 -9.86
N ASP A 100 -3.92 6.50 -9.49
CA ASP A 100 -2.75 7.18 -10.03
C ASP A 100 -2.38 6.53 -11.36
N LYS A 101 -2.67 7.25 -12.45
CA LYS A 101 -2.39 6.77 -13.80
C LYS A 101 -0.96 7.10 -14.24
N GLY A 102 -0.45 6.27 -15.14
CA GLY A 102 0.83 6.49 -15.83
C GLY A 102 2.07 6.18 -15.02
N SER A 103 1.96 5.99 -13.70
CA SER A 103 3.11 5.69 -12.85
C SER A 103 2.76 4.85 -11.62
N VAL A 104 3.77 4.22 -11.04
CA VAL A 104 3.70 3.50 -9.78
C VAL A 104 4.86 3.88 -8.88
N ASP A 105 4.58 4.13 -7.59
CA ASP A 105 5.57 4.51 -6.58
C ASP A 105 5.85 3.37 -5.60
N LEU A 106 7.13 3.13 -5.36
CA LEU A 106 7.62 2.26 -4.30
C LEU A 106 8.42 3.09 -3.29
N VAL A 107 8.10 2.98 -2.01
CA VAL A 107 8.94 3.49 -0.93
C VAL A 107 9.71 2.33 -0.32
N VAL A 108 11.03 2.38 -0.41
CA VAL A 108 11.91 1.26 -0.07
C VAL A 108 13.02 1.71 0.86
N LYS A 109 13.16 1.01 1.99
CA LYS A 109 14.33 1.13 2.85
C LYS A 109 15.51 0.40 2.21
N VAL A 110 16.61 1.11 2.03
CA VAL A 110 17.86 0.57 1.46
C VAL A 110 18.72 0.03 2.59
N TYR A 111 18.92 -1.25 2.60
CA TYR A 111 19.80 -1.92 3.56
C TYR A 111 21.24 -1.92 3.01
N PHE A 112 21.99 -0.89 3.37
CA PHE A 112 23.37 -0.73 2.90
C PHE A 112 24.31 -1.77 3.50
N ARG A 113 25.35 -2.16 2.73
CA ARG A 113 26.45 -3.02 3.18
C ARG A 113 27.19 -2.38 4.37
N GLY A 114 27.61 -3.21 5.32
CA GLY A 114 28.43 -2.79 6.46
C GLY A 114 27.70 -2.06 7.58
N ILE A 115 26.40 -1.78 7.45
CA ILE A 115 25.63 -1.08 8.48
C ILE A 115 25.17 -2.03 9.61
N ASN A 116 24.70 -3.23 9.24
CA ASN A 116 24.23 -4.19 10.23
C ASN A 116 25.23 -5.36 10.37
N PRO A 117 25.88 -5.57 11.54
CA PRO A 117 26.84 -6.64 11.73
C PRO A 117 26.30 -8.06 11.48
N LYS A 118 24.99 -8.27 11.70
CA LYS A 118 24.32 -9.56 11.44
C LYS A 118 24.07 -9.79 9.95
N PHE A 119 24.04 -8.74 9.14
CA PHE A 119 23.80 -8.78 7.70
C PHE A 119 24.83 -7.88 6.98
N PRO A 120 26.12 -8.24 6.99
CA PRO A 120 27.19 -7.37 6.51
C PRO A 120 27.07 -7.04 5.02
N GLU A 121 26.47 -7.92 4.22
CA GLU A 121 26.25 -7.68 2.79
C GLU A 121 25.05 -6.75 2.47
N GLY A 122 24.21 -6.44 3.47
CA GLY A 122 23.03 -5.64 3.28
C GLY A 122 21.92 -6.30 2.44
N GLY A 123 21.00 -5.52 1.93
CA GLY A 123 19.87 -5.99 1.14
C GLY A 123 20.18 -6.01 -0.36
N LYS A 124 20.28 -7.16 -0.99
CA LYS A 124 20.62 -7.28 -2.41
C LYS A 124 19.71 -6.47 -3.33
N MET A 125 18.39 -6.67 -3.21
CA MET A 125 17.42 -5.97 -4.08
C MET A 125 17.34 -4.48 -3.76
N SER A 126 17.37 -4.09 -2.49
CA SER A 126 17.28 -2.67 -2.12
C SER A 126 18.50 -1.87 -2.56
N GLN A 127 19.70 -2.45 -2.49
CA GLN A 127 20.92 -1.83 -3.02
C GLN A 127 20.92 -1.81 -4.55
N TYR A 128 20.38 -2.84 -5.21
CA TYR A 128 20.18 -2.83 -6.66
C TYR A 128 19.24 -1.70 -7.10
N LEU A 129 18.10 -1.54 -6.44
CA LEU A 129 17.19 -0.42 -6.69
C LEU A 129 17.89 0.93 -6.52
N GLU A 130 18.70 1.08 -5.45
CA GLU A 130 19.49 2.29 -5.22
C GLU A 130 20.51 2.57 -6.35
N SER A 131 21.06 1.53 -6.95
CA SER A 131 22.01 1.65 -8.06
C SER A 131 21.36 2.02 -9.41
N LEU A 132 20.04 1.87 -9.55
CA LEU A 132 19.34 2.21 -10.79
C LEU A 132 19.46 3.71 -11.11
N LYS A 133 19.65 4.00 -12.37
CA LYS A 133 19.63 5.33 -12.97
C LYS A 133 18.27 5.60 -13.60
N ILE A 134 17.93 6.87 -13.75
CA ILE A 134 16.74 7.26 -14.53
C ILE A 134 16.83 6.65 -15.93
N ASN A 135 15.74 6.05 -16.37
CA ASN A 135 15.54 5.24 -17.58
C ASN A 135 16.00 3.77 -17.51
N ASP A 136 16.63 3.31 -16.44
CA ASP A 136 16.82 1.88 -16.23
C ASP A 136 15.48 1.17 -15.99
N THR A 137 15.41 -0.11 -16.31
CA THR A 137 14.20 -0.92 -16.13
C THR A 137 14.40 -2.03 -15.12
N ILE A 138 13.30 -2.42 -14.47
CA ILE A 138 13.24 -3.61 -13.62
C ILE A 138 11.94 -4.37 -13.88
N ASP A 139 11.98 -5.70 -13.76
CA ASP A 139 10.82 -6.55 -13.98
C ASP A 139 9.85 -6.51 -12.79
N PHE A 140 8.62 -6.12 -13.05
CA PHE A 140 7.46 -6.25 -12.16
C PHE A 140 6.67 -7.50 -12.53
N ARG A 141 6.16 -8.22 -11.54
CA ARG A 141 5.25 -9.35 -11.73
C ARG A 141 4.21 -9.35 -10.62
N GLY A 142 2.97 -9.58 -10.95
CA GLY A 142 1.82 -9.61 -10.06
C GLY A 142 0.51 -9.44 -10.81
N PRO A 143 -0.60 -9.29 -10.11
CA PRO A 143 -0.77 -9.23 -8.65
C PRO A 143 -0.44 -10.55 -7.96
N SER A 144 0.00 -10.50 -6.69
CA SER A 144 0.24 -11.69 -5.86
C SER A 144 -0.16 -11.42 -4.41
N GLY A 145 -0.67 -12.45 -3.72
CA GLY A 145 -1.12 -12.39 -2.33
C GLY A 145 -2.48 -13.05 -2.12
N LEU A 146 -2.72 -13.53 -0.91
CA LEU A 146 -3.95 -14.23 -0.55
C LEU A 146 -5.02 -13.29 0.01
N LEU A 147 -4.62 -12.13 0.53
CA LEU A 147 -5.57 -11.16 1.07
C LEU A 147 -6.22 -10.40 -0.08
N VAL A 148 -7.49 -10.68 -0.32
CA VAL A 148 -8.35 -9.84 -1.15
C VAL A 148 -9.22 -9.03 -0.20
N TYR A 149 -8.68 -7.91 0.28
CA TYR A 149 -9.53 -6.92 0.91
C TYR A 149 -10.29 -6.17 -0.19
N ARG A 150 -11.57 -6.09 -0.11
CA ARG A 150 -12.39 -5.26 -1.02
C ARG A 150 -12.39 -3.79 -0.59
N GLY A 151 -11.37 -3.37 0.08
CA GLY A 151 -10.94 -2.04 0.44
C GLY A 151 -9.43 -2.06 0.46
N ARG A 152 -8.65 -1.04 0.52
CA ARG A 152 -7.29 -0.84 -0.04
C ARG A 152 -6.19 -0.54 1.01
N GLY A 153 -5.01 -1.19 1.07
CA GLY A 153 -4.00 -1.32 2.07
C GLY A 153 -2.61 -0.66 2.16
N ILE A 154 -1.90 -0.17 3.27
CA ILE A 154 -0.63 0.60 3.43
C ILE A 154 0.62 -0.15 3.04
N THR A 155 1.56 0.35 2.23
CA THR A 155 2.38 -0.59 1.90
C THR A 155 2.14 -1.64 2.93
N PRO A 156 1.47 -2.52 3.07
CA PRO A 156 0.04 -2.78 3.01
C PRO A 156 -0.93 -1.92 3.89
N MET A 157 -0.52 -1.25 4.99
CA MET A 157 -1.46 -0.49 5.85
C MET A 157 -1.88 0.89 5.29
N LEU A 158 -1.01 1.70 4.67
CA LEU A 158 -1.38 3.01 4.11
C LEU A 158 -2.37 2.89 2.95
N GLN A 159 -2.27 1.88 2.08
CA GLN A 159 -3.31 1.61 1.11
C GLN A 159 -4.66 1.35 1.80
N ILE A 160 -4.85 0.48 2.89
CA ILE A 160 -6.13 0.22 3.59
C ILE A 160 -6.67 1.53 4.16
N ILE A 161 -5.86 2.26 4.91
CA ILE A 161 -6.27 3.52 5.52
C ILE A 161 -6.71 4.50 4.44
N THR A 162 -5.90 4.72 3.40
CA THR A 162 -6.22 5.68 2.34
C THR A 162 -7.53 5.33 1.63
N ALA A 163 -7.79 4.06 1.40
CA ALA A 163 -9.00 3.68 0.69
C ALA A 163 -10.25 3.71 1.55
N VAL A 164 -10.17 3.24 2.79
CA VAL A 164 -11.25 3.42 3.76
C VAL A 164 -11.55 4.91 3.92
N MET A 165 -10.54 5.78 3.97
CA MET A 165 -10.75 7.22 4.10
C MET A 165 -11.31 7.88 2.83
N LYS A 166 -10.97 7.36 1.65
CA LYS A 166 -11.51 7.84 0.36
C LYS A 166 -12.97 7.47 0.13
N ASP A 167 -13.47 6.39 0.73
CA ASP A 167 -14.87 6.00 0.62
C ASP A 167 -15.67 6.57 1.81
N PRO A 168 -16.54 7.57 1.58
CA PRO A 168 -17.37 8.13 2.64
C PRO A 168 -18.48 7.18 3.10
N GLN A 169 -18.77 6.12 2.37
CA GLN A 169 -19.78 5.12 2.73
C GLN A 169 -19.20 3.93 3.51
N ASP A 170 -17.88 3.78 3.55
CA ASP A 170 -17.22 2.76 4.37
C ASP A 170 -17.19 3.23 5.83
N PRO A 171 -17.90 2.57 6.78
CA PRO A 171 -17.95 2.98 8.17
C PRO A 171 -16.71 2.55 8.97
N THR A 172 -15.73 1.92 8.36
CA THR A 172 -14.56 1.34 9.04
C THR A 172 -13.75 2.42 9.75
N VAL A 173 -13.44 2.18 11.02
CA VAL A 173 -12.49 2.98 11.81
C VAL A 173 -11.15 2.26 11.82
N CYS A 174 -10.12 2.94 11.38
CA CYS A 174 -8.76 2.42 11.32
C CYS A 174 -7.95 2.89 12.52
N HIS A 175 -7.25 1.97 13.17
CA HIS A 175 -6.26 2.27 14.21
C HIS A 175 -4.88 1.80 13.73
N LEU A 176 -3.89 2.69 13.75
CA LEU A 176 -2.51 2.36 13.40
C LEU A 176 -1.59 2.55 14.59
N LEU A 177 -1.00 1.45 15.07
CA LEU A 177 0.12 1.46 16.01
C LEU A 177 1.40 1.17 15.22
N PHE A 178 2.29 2.18 15.08
CA PHE A 178 3.44 2.11 14.19
C PHE A 178 4.76 2.21 14.96
N ALA A 179 5.50 1.09 14.99
CA ALA A 179 6.77 0.96 15.72
C ALA A 179 7.97 1.23 14.80
N ASN A 180 8.93 2.03 15.31
CA ASN A 180 10.16 2.40 14.61
C ASN A 180 11.35 2.44 15.58
N GLN A 181 12.59 2.54 15.09
CA GLN A 181 13.76 2.66 15.96
C GLN A 181 13.92 4.05 16.53
N THR A 182 13.74 5.07 15.72
CA THR A 182 13.79 6.49 16.10
C THR A 182 12.69 7.25 15.37
N GLU A 183 12.41 8.47 15.81
CA GLU A 183 11.49 9.37 15.14
C GLU A 183 11.81 9.57 13.65
N LYS A 184 13.10 9.66 13.31
CA LYS A 184 13.57 9.85 11.92
C LYS A 184 13.37 8.64 11.02
N ASP A 185 13.09 7.47 11.60
CA ASP A 185 12.78 6.23 10.88
C ASP A 185 11.28 6.09 10.54
N ILE A 186 10.43 6.99 11.04
CA ILE A 186 8.99 6.94 10.78
C ILE A 186 8.73 7.38 9.34
N LEU A 187 8.48 6.40 8.48
CA LEU A 187 8.18 6.63 7.07
C LEU A 187 6.77 7.23 6.91
N LEU A 188 6.63 8.18 5.99
CA LEU A 188 5.34 8.79 5.62
C LEU A 188 4.61 9.40 6.82
N ARG A 189 5.34 9.87 7.84
CA ARG A 189 4.75 10.49 9.03
C ARG A 189 3.88 11.70 8.67
N PRO A 190 4.33 12.66 7.84
CA PRO A 190 3.50 13.81 7.47
C PRO A 190 2.19 13.39 6.78
N GLU A 191 2.24 12.41 5.89
CA GLU A 191 1.07 11.88 5.18
C GLU A 191 0.09 11.18 6.14
N LEU A 192 0.59 10.41 7.10
CA LEU A 192 -0.23 9.74 8.12
C LEU A 192 -0.90 10.75 9.06
N GLU A 193 -0.15 11.74 9.51
CA GLU A 193 -0.67 12.82 10.36
C GLU A 193 -1.70 13.66 9.61
N GLU A 194 -1.50 13.94 8.32
CA GLU A 194 -2.46 14.64 7.47
C GLU A 194 -3.78 13.85 7.33
N ILE A 195 -3.70 12.52 7.15
CA ILE A 195 -4.90 11.66 7.12
C ILE A 195 -5.63 11.73 8.45
N GLN A 196 -4.94 11.69 9.58
CA GLN A 196 -5.55 11.79 10.91
C GLN A 196 -6.26 13.14 11.11
N VAL A 197 -5.66 14.24 10.67
CA VAL A 197 -6.26 15.57 10.75
C VAL A 197 -7.52 15.67 9.88
N LYS A 198 -7.50 15.06 8.68
CA LYS A 198 -8.65 15.05 7.77
C LYS A 198 -9.80 14.12 8.23
N HIS A 199 -9.47 13.04 8.92
CA HIS A 199 -10.43 12.00 9.31
C HIS A 199 -10.32 11.63 10.79
N PRO A 200 -10.47 12.58 11.73
CA PRO A 200 -10.20 12.37 13.16
C PRO A 200 -11.12 11.32 13.82
N ASP A 201 -12.33 11.11 13.28
CA ASP A 201 -13.28 10.13 13.81
C ASP A 201 -13.09 8.73 13.25
N ARG A 202 -12.40 8.61 12.10
CA ARG A 202 -12.25 7.34 11.37
C ARG A 202 -10.82 6.83 11.34
N PHE A 203 -9.80 7.64 11.69
CA PHE A 203 -8.41 7.24 11.75
C PHE A 203 -7.75 7.64 13.06
N ARG A 204 -7.18 6.67 13.75
CA ARG A 204 -6.41 6.82 14.99
C ARG A 204 -4.97 6.39 14.71
N LEU A 205 -4.02 7.28 15.01
CA LEU A 205 -2.60 7.08 14.76
C LEU A 205 -1.84 7.15 16.08
N TRP A 206 -0.95 6.18 16.31
CA TRP A 206 -0.06 6.16 17.45
C TRP A 206 1.31 5.62 17.07
N PHE A 207 2.36 6.28 17.50
CA PHE A 207 3.73 5.86 17.26
C PHE A 207 4.35 5.26 18.51
N THR A 208 5.35 4.37 18.33
CA THR A 208 6.30 3.99 19.36
C THR A 208 7.69 3.93 18.76
N VAL A 209 8.72 4.35 19.49
CA VAL A 209 10.11 4.31 19.03
C VAL A 209 11.01 3.70 20.10
N ASP A 210 12.04 2.94 19.68
CA ASP A 210 13.00 2.36 20.61
C ASP A 210 13.78 3.44 21.37
N ARG A 211 14.12 4.53 20.67
CA ARG A 211 14.89 5.67 21.17
C ARG A 211 14.14 6.96 20.91
N ALA A 212 13.46 7.44 21.94
CA ALA A 212 12.67 8.66 21.88
C ALA A 212 13.53 9.92 22.08
N PRO A 213 13.25 11.03 21.37
CA PRO A 213 13.77 12.34 21.72
C PRO A 213 13.12 12.86 23.01
N LEU A 214 13.66 13.95 23.57
CA LEU A 214 13.22 14.50 24.86
C LEU A 214 11.77 15.00 24.87
N ASP A 215 11.27 15.43 23.71
CA ASP A 215 9.93 16.00 23.48
C ASP A 215 8.95 15.01 22.82
N TRP A 216 9.20 13.70 22.96
CA TRP A 216 8.39 12.67 22.35
C TRP A 216 7.03 12.49 23.04
N GLU A 217 5.95 12.72 22.31
CA GLU A 217 4.58 12.68 22.84
C GLU A 217 3.91 11.29 22.76
N TYR A 218 4.56 10.31 22.12
CA TYR A 218 4.02 8.96 21.93
C TYR A 218 4.75 7.94 22.83
N SER A 219 4.53 6.66 22.57
CA SER A 219 5.15 5.59 23.37
C SER A 219 6.62 5.38 23.06
N GLN A 220 7.36 4.81 24.00
CA GLN A 220 8.74 4.36 23.83
C GLN A 220 8.88 2.88 24.11
N GLY A 221 9.71 2.21 23.32
CA GLY A 221 10.01 0.79 23.44
C GLY A 221 9.24 -0.08 22.47
N PHE A 222 9.32 -1.39 22.68
CA PHE A 222 8.60 -2.38 21.86
C PHE A 222 7.10 -2.35 22.16
N ILE A 223 6.31 -2.79 21.19
CA ILE A 223 4.87 -2.94 21.37
C ILE A 223 4.60 -3.85 22.57
N ASP A 224 3.84 -3.32 23.53
CA ASP A 224 3.45 -4.01 24.75
C ASP A 224 1.93 -4.13 24.90
N GLU A 225 1.49 -4.76 26.00
CA GLU A 225 0.07 -4.98 26.30
C GLU A 225 -0.69 -3.66 26.48
N ALA A 226 -0.09 -2.68 27.15
CA ALA A 226 -0.73 -1.38 27.40
C ALA A 226 -0.98 -0.63 26.09
N MET A 227 0.00 -0.59 25.18
CA MET A 227 -0.16 0.01 23.86
C MET A 227 -1.26 -0.67 23.04
N VAL A 228 -1.32 -2.01 23.06
CA VAL A 228 -2.36 -2.77 22.36
C VAL A 228 -3.74 -2.42 22.92
N ARG A 229 -3.89 -2.43 24.25
CA ARG A 229 -5.14 -2.18 24.95
C ARG A 229 -5.66 -0.75 24.75
N GLU A 230 -4.77 0.22 24.75
CA GLU A 230 -5.14 1.65 24.73
C GLU A 230 -5.27 2.22 23.32
N ARG A 231 -4.52 1.65 22.34
CA ARG A 231 -4.36 2.27 21.01
C ARG A 231 -5.02 1.49 19.88
N LEU A 232 -5.36 0.21 20.11
CA LEU A 232 -6.11 -0.59 19.15
C LEU A 232 -7.58 -0.73 19.58
N PRO A 233 -8.49 -1.07 18.67
CA PRO A 233 -9.88 -1.32 19.05
C PRO A 233 -9.97 -2.54 19.96
N PRO A 234 -11.01 -2.63 20.79
CA PRO A 234 -11.21 -3.82 21.65
C PRO A 234 -11.40 -5.10 20.81
N PRO A 235 -11.10 -6.28 21.37
CA PRO A 235 -11.39 -7.54 20.70
C PRO A 235 -12.89 -7.67 20.39
N GLY A 236 -13.23 -8.16 19.19
CA GLY A 236 -14.60 -8.34 18.76
C GLY A 236 -14.68 -9.11 17.44
N GLU A 237 -15.88 -9.54 17.08
CA GLU A 237 -16.11 -10.25 15.81
C GLU A 237 -15.97 -9.33 14.59
N ASP A 238 -16.13 -8.05 14.75
CA ASP A 238 -15.98 -6.98 13.76
C ASP A 238 -14.58 -6.35 13.75
N THR A 239 -13.71 -6.76 14.69
CA THR A 239 -12.32 -6.28 14.76
C THR A 239 -11.38 -7.20 14.00
N LEU A 240 -10.61 -6.62 13.08
CA LEU A 240 -9.56 -7.29 12.31
C LEU A 240 -8.21 -6.68 12.64
N ILE A 241 -7.23 -7.51 12.99
CA ILE A 241 -5.85 -7.10 13.25
C ILE A 241 -4.98 -7.44 12.05
N LEU A 242 -4.34 -6.42 11.50
CA LEU A 242 -3.39 -6.57 10.41
C LEU A 242 -1.98 -6.28 10.93
N MET A 243 -1.03 -7.18 10.64
CA MET A 243 0.35 -7.04 11.09
C MET A 243 1.31 -7.04 9.91
N CYS A 244 2.27 -6.12 9.92
CA CYS A 244 3.37 -6.08 8.97
C CYS A 244 4.64 -5.63 9.68
N GLY A 245 5.69 -6.42 9.58
CA GLY A 245 6.97 -6.09 10.19
C GLY A 245 7.93 -7.27 10.27
N PRO A 246 9.11 -7.09 10.86
CA PRO A 246 10.07 -8.17 11.03
C PRO A 246 9.48 -9.33 11.83
N PRO A 247 9.75 -10.59 11.43
CA PRO A 247 9.23 -11.76 12.14
C PRO A 247 9.45 -11.75 13.67
N PRO A 248 10.61 -11.29 14.20
CA PRO A 248 10.78 -11.19 15.65
C PRO A 248 9.81 -10.22 16.33
N MET A 249 9.46 -9.11 15.70
CA MET A 249 8.47 -8.16 16.24
C MET A 249 7.09 -8.83 16.32
N ILE A 250 6.67 -9.51 15.25
CA ILE A 250 5.37 -10.18 15.21
C ILE A 250 5.32 -11.31 16.25
N GLN A 251 6.37 -12.16 16.32
CA GLN A 251 6.40 -13.33 17.18
C GLN A 251 6.56 -12.99 18.67
N PHE A 252 7.37 -11.98 19.00
CA PHE A 252 7.77 -11.73 20.40
C PHE A 252 7.14 -10.47 21.01
N ALA A 253 6.60 -9.57 20.19
CA ALA A 253 5.91 -8.37 20.66
C ALA A 253 4.42 -8.38 20.29
N CYS A 254 4.05 -8.50 19.01
CA CYS A 254 2.66 -8.36 18.62
C CYS A 254 1.77 -9.50 19.12
N ASN A 255 2.06 -10.76 18.73
CA ASN A 255 1.20 -11.90 19.06
C ASN A 255 1.01 -12.09 20.55
N PRO A 256 2.06 -12.12 21.40
CA PRO A 256 1.87 -12.34 22.84
C PRO A 256 1.02 -11.25 23.52
N ASN A 257 1.12 -10.00 23.07
CA ASN A 257 0.35 -8.90 23.66
C ASN A 257 -1.08 -8.85 23.12
N LEU A 258 -1.31 -9.25 21.87
CA LEU A 258 -2.65 -9.46 21.33
C LEU A 258 -3.39 -10.60 22.04
N ASP A 259 -2.68 -11.69 22.39
CA ASP A 259 -3.24 -12.80 23.20
C ASP A 259 -3.68 -12.34 24.59
N LYS A 260 -2.82 -11.59 25.30
CA LYS A 260 -3.14 -11.03 26.62
C LYS A 260 -4.35 -10.09 26.61
N VAL A 261 -4.51 -9.31 25.54
CA VAL A 261 -5.67 -8.40 25.39
C VAL A 261 -6.92 -9.17 24.99
N GLY A 262 -6.80 -10.36 24.39
CA GLY A 262 -7.91 -11.23 24.03
C GLY A 262 -8.33 -11.16 22.56
N HIS A 263 -7.50 -10.62 21.68
CA HIS A 263 -7.76 -10.69 20.23
C HIS A 263 -7.66 -12.13 19.76
N SER A 264 -8.61 -12.59 18.94
CA SER A 264 -8.62 -13.94 18.40
C SER A 264 -7.54 -14.11 17.32
N GLU A 265 -6.82 -15.24 17.32
CA GLU A 265 -5.85 -15.59 16.27
C GLU A 265 -6.51 -15.66 14.87
N SER A 266 -7.75 -16.15 14.81
CA SER A 266 -8.52 -16.22 13.54
C SER A 266 -8.86 -14.87 12.92
N ARG A 267 -8.67 -13.79 13.68
CA ARG A 267 -8.88 -12.40 13.25
C ARG A 267 -7.57 -11.63 13.07
N ARG A 268 -6.44 -12.32 12.94
CA ARG A 268 -5.12 -11.71 12.71
C ARG A 268 -4.57 -12.13 11.37
N PHE A 269 -4.05 -11.18 10.64
CA PHE A 269 -3.38 -11.40 9.36
C PHE A 269 -2.00 -10.78 9.40
N THR A 270 -1.02 -11.53 8.89
CA THR A 270 0.37 -11.10 8.74
C THR A 270 0.72 -11.03 7.27
N PHE A 271 1.32 -9.90 6.87
CA PHE A 271 1.80 -9.65 5.51
C PHE A 271 3.25 -10.14 5.32
#